data_487057aac0234fabac522fa64e5a2203
#
_entry.id   487057aac0234fabac522fa64e5a2203
#
_cell.length_a   1.000
_cell.length_b   1.000
_cell.length_c   1.000
_cell.angle_alpha   90.00
_cell.angle_beta   90.00
_cell.angle_gamma   90.00
#
_symmetry.space_group_name_H-M   'P 1'
#
loop_
_entity.id
_entity.type
_entity.pdbx_description
1 polymer ?
#
loop_
_entity_poly.entity_id
_entity_poly.type
_entity_poly.pdbx_seq_one_letter_code
_entity_poly.pdbx_strand_id
1 'polypeptide(L)'
;MKIRVLDILVLAVLTFNMGCSHQPAPAAPKPTAFGAALVESSGGKQIGAVGAALSQPVVVQVNDDQGNAVPGALVEFSAPAGVAFDPGSGLTDSGGQLTTTVALAGMAGTYELTASTLTKAGKKVELKLQEIALGYQQQVGSQINDKYCARCHDPESTPERVSNYDNLETKPHAFTEGDTLNKMSDADLTAIIAHGGAALNKSALMPPYGYTLSKTEIAAVISYIRLVSDPPYQASGTVYAQK
;
A
#
# COMPACT_ATOMS: atom_id res chain seq x y z
N MET A 1 -43.60 73.19 -25.44
CA MET A 1 -43.02 72.12 -26.26
C MET A 1 -41.83 71.56 -25.50
N LYS A 2 -41.99 70.38 -24.80
CA LYS A 2 -41.01 69.81 -23.89
C LYS A 2 -40.35 68.63 -24.61
N ILE A 3 -39.05 68.74 -24.86
CA ILE A 3 -38.24 67.68 -25.44
C ILE A 3 -37.72 66.78 -24.26
N ARG A 4 -38.05 65.49 -24.27
CA ARG A 4 -37.51 64.49 -23.32
C ARG A 4 -36.24 63.97 -23.92
N VAL A 5 -35.14 64.10 -23.18
CA VAL A 5 -33.86 63.44 -23.43
C VAL A 5 -33.96 62.00 -22.91
N LEU A 6 -33.67 61.06 -23.79
CA LEU A 6 -33.66 59.61 -23.49
C LEU A 6 -32.22 59.19 -23.09
N ASP A 7 -32.03 58.94 -21.82
CA ASP A 7 -30.76 58.43 -21.29
C ASP A 7 -30.55 56.94 -21.77
N ILE A 8 -29.54 56.76 -22.60
CA ILE A 8 -29.09 55.42 -23.01
C ILE A 8 -28.02 54.99 -22.03
N LEU A 9 -28.38 54.06 -21.16
CA LEU A 9 -27.47 53.40 -20.24
C LEU A 9 -26.68 52.31 -20.99
N VAL A 10 -25.42 52.57 -21.29
CA VAL A 10 -24.51 51.59 -21.89
C VAL A 10 -23.98 50.68 -20.78
N LEU A 11 -24.49 49.45 -20.75
CA LEU A 11 -24.02 48.38 -19.82
C LEU A 11 -22.75 47.77 -20.40
N ALA A 12 -21.59 48.14 -19.86
CA ALA A 12 -20.31 47.49 -20.21
C ALA A 12 -20.22 46.15 -19.55
N VAL A 13 -20.38 45.06 -20.32
CA VAL A 13 -20.14 43.68 -19.87
C VAL A 13 -18.64 43.45 -19.87
N LEU A 14 -18.03 43.46 -18.68
CA LEU A 14 -16.66 43.00 -18.46
C LEU A 14 -16.63 41.46 -18.49
N THR A 15 -16.23 40.89 -19.61
CA THR A 15 -15.93 39.47 -19.70
C THR A 15 -14.59 39.19 -19.02
N PHE A 16 -14.64 38.65 -17.80
CA PHE A 16 -13.47 38.08 -17.13
C PHE A 16 -13.08 36.79 -17.83
N ASN A 17 -12.08 36.83 -18.69
CA ASN A 17 -11.41 35.62 -19.18
C ASN A 17 -10.57 35.00 -18.03
N MET A 18 -11.13 34.04 -17.29
CA MET A 18 -10.35 33.16 -16.44
C MET A 18 -9.57 32.18 -17.32
N GLY A 19 -8.44 32.64 -17.83
CA GLY A 19 -7.45 31.75 -18.43
C GLY A 19 -6.85 30.88 -17.34
N CYS A 20 -7.20 29.59 -17.33
CA CYS A 20 -6.40 28.59 -16.59
C CYS A 20 -5.00 28.58 -17.20
N SER A 21 -4.07 29.30 -16.59
CA SER A 21 -2.66 29.18 -16.94
C SER A 21 -2.20 27.79 -16.48
N HIS A 22 -2.09 26.86 -17.42
CA HIS A 22 -1.34 25.63 -17.21
C HIS A 22 0.12 26.04 -17.00
N GLN A 23 0.54 26.14 -15.75
CA GLN A 23 1.95 26.29 -15.44
C GLN A 23 2.63 24.97 -15.82
N PRO A 24 3.62 24.97 -16.73
CA PRO A 24 4.31 23.74 -17.07
C PRO A 24 4.92 23.16 -15.80
N ALA A 25 4.78 21.83 -15.62
CA ALA A 25 5.40 21.13 -14.52
C ALA A 25 6.91 21.45 -14.46
N PRO A 26 7.49 21.66 -13.27
CA PRO A 26 8.93 21.87 -13.14
C PRO A 26 9.69 20.78 -13.88
N ALA A 27 10.70 21.16 -14.66
CA ALA A 27 11.54 20.19 -15.33
C ALA A 27 12.22 19.28 -14.30
N ALA A 28 12.24 17.95 -14.53
CA ALA A 28 12.91 17.00 -13.66
C ALA A 28 14.39 17.41 -13.46
N PRO A 29 14.92 17.29 -12.22
CA PRO A 29 16.30 17.64 -11.94
C PRO A 29 17.25 16.77 -12.79
N LYS A 30 18.33 17.37 -13.26
CA LYS A 30 19.32 16.63 -14.05
C LYS A 30 20.23 15.83 -13.12
N PRO A 31 20.45 14.51 -13.36
CA PRO A 31 21.34 13.71 -12.54
C PRO A 31 22.78 14.20 -12.67
N THR A 32 23.50 14.22 -11.55
CA THR A 32 24.94 14.49 -11.49
C THR A 32 25.76 13.22 -11.31
N ALA A 33 25.10 12.11 -10.97
CA ALA A 33 25.70 10.79 -10.81
C ALA A 33 24.77 9.69 -11.31
N PHE A 34 25.31 8.49 -11.46
CA PHE A 34 24.58 7.32 -11.97
C PHE A 34 24.87 6.12 -11.08
N GLY A 35 23.84 5.34 -10.76
CA GLY A 35 23.98 4.14 -9.94
C GLY A 35 24.02 2.86 -10.75
N ALA A 36 24.32 1.76 -10.07
CA ALA A 36 24.28 0.40 -10.63
C ALA A 36 23.16 -0.45 -9.99
N ALA A 37 22.76 -0.11 -8.77
CA ALA A 37 21.72 -0.81 -8.00
C ALA A 37 20.81 0.17 -7.26
N LEU A 38 19.57 -0.25 -7.03
CA LEU A 38 18.61 0.36 -6.12
C LEU A 38 18.27 -0.64 -5.02
N VAL A 39 18.28 -0.19 -3.78
CA VAL A 39 17.89 -0.99 -2.62
C VAL A 39 16.87 -0.22 -1.77
N GLU A 40 15.98 -0.94 -1.13
CA GLU A 40 15.11 -0.40 -0.10
C GLU A 40 15.91 -0.17 1.18
N SER A 41 15.83 1.05 1.70
CA SER A 41 16.42 1.37 3.02
C SER A 41 15.38 1.26 4.13
N SER A 42 14.15 1.69 3.86
CA SER A 42 13.03 1.56 4.80
C SER A 42 11.68 1.89 4.15
N GLY A 43 10.62 1.56 4.84
CA GLY A 43 9.26 2.01 4.52
C GLY A 43 8.55 1.20 3.44
N GLY A 44 9.04 0.04 3.04
CA GLY A 44 8.28 -0.91 2.23
C GLY A 44 7.45 -1.88 3.08
N LYS A 45 6.57 -2.64 2.42
CA LYS A 45 5.67 -3.65 3.00
C LYS A 45 4.71 -3.08 4.06
N GLN A 46 4.30 -1.84 3.88
CA GLN A 46 3.33 -1.21 4.78
C GLN A 46 1.89 -1.59 4.41
N ILE A 47 1.05 -1.58 5.43
CA ILE A 47 -0.40 -1.73 5.29
C ILE A 47 -1.05 -0.41 5.72
N GLY A 48 -1.83 0.19 4.82
CA GLY A 48 -2.51 1.47 5.06
C GLY A 48 -3.96 1.44 4.64
N ALA A 49 -4.72 2.48 4.98
CA ALA A 49 -6.10 2.63 4.51
C ALA A 49 -6.13 3.11 3.05
N VAL A 50 -7.16 2.71 2.31
CA VAL A 50 -7.42 3.25 0.96
C VAL A 50 -7.49 4.77 0.99
N GLY A 51 -6.84 5.43 0.03
CA GLY A 51 -6.83 6.88 -0.11
C GLY A 51 -6.00 7.63 0.95
N ALA A 52 -5.37 6.93 1.89
CA ALA A 52 -4.54 7.54 2.93
C ALA A 52 -3.05 7.49 2.57
N ALA A 53 -2.27 8.39 3.17
CA ALA A 53 -0.82 8.28 3.15
C ALA A 53 -0.36 7.10 4.04
N LEU A 54 0.71 6.43 3.60
CA LEU A 54 1.40 5.43 4.43
C LEU A 54 1.95 6.08 5.70
N SER A 55 2.03 5.31 6.78
CA SER A 55 2.45 5.81 8.09
C SER A 55 3.92 6.22 8.13
N GLN A 56 4.75 5.61 7.29
CA GLN A 56 6.16 5.92 7.17
C GLN A 56 6.51 6.24 5.71
N PRO A 57 7.46 7.15 5.47
CA PRO A 57 7.95 7.40 4.13
C PRO A 57 8.71 6.18 3.58
N VAL A 58 8.64 6.00 2.29
CA VAL A 58 9.48 5.03 1.56
C VAL A 58 10.83 5.67 1.29
N VAL A 59 11.91 4.98 1.66
CA VAL A 59 13.29 5.43 1.44
C VAL A 59 14.02 4.40 0.60
N VAL A 60 14.56 4.84 -0.54
CA VAL A 60 15.39 4.02 -1.43
C VAL A 60 16.78 4.58 -1.51
N GLN A 61 17.78 3.72 -1.68
CA GLN A 61 19.17 4.09 -1.83
C GLN A 61 19.72 3.62 -3.18
N VAL A 62 20.46 4.48 -3.82
CA VAL A 62 21.21 4.17 -5.05
C VAL A 62 22.64 3.81 -4.68
N ASN A 63 23.11 2.67 -5.20
CA ASN A 63 24.49 2.21 -4.98
C ASN A 63 25.24 2.08 -6.31
N ASP A 64 26.57 2.20 -6.26
CA ASP A 64 27.47 1.88 -7.35
C ASP A 64 27.75 0.37 -7.46
N ASP A 65 28.61 -0.05 -8.39
CA ASP A 65 28.99 -1.45 -8.61
C ASP A 65 29.76 -2.07 -7.41
N GLN A 66 30.27 -1.24 -6.50
CA GLN A 66 30.99 -1.66 -5.29
C GLN A 66 30.10 -1.64 -4.04
N GLY A 67 28.84 -1.24 -4.19
CA GLY A 67 27.88 -1.12 -3.10
C GLY A 67 27.96 0.19 -2.32
N ASN A 68 28.74 1.17 -2.77
CA ASN A 68 28.78 2.49 -2.13
C ASN A 68 27.58 3.33 -2.54
N ALA A 69 27.13 4.16 -1.60
CA ALA A 69 26.03 5.10 -1.85
C ALA A 69 26.41 6.14 -2.92
N VAL A 70 25.47 6.47 -3.81
CA VAL A 70 25.65 7.39 -4.93
C VAL A 70 24.81 8.65 -4.72
N PRO A 71 25.38 9.77 -4.24
CA PRO A 71 24.70 11.07 -4.16
C PRO A 71 24.46 11.66 -5.55
N GLY A 72 23.33 12.37 -5.71
CA GLY A 72 23.00 13.11 -6.95
C GLY A 72 22.53 12.22 -8.10
N ALA A 73 22.19 10.95 -7.85
CA ALA A 73 21.53 10.11 -8.81
C ALA A 73 20.03 10.45 -8.89
N LEU A 74 19.45 10.47 -10.10
CA LEU A 74 18.02 10.67 -10.27
C LEU A 74 17.29 9.36 -9.95
N VAL A 75 16.28 9.44 -9.09
CA VAL A 75 15.31 8.37 -8.83
C VAL A 75 13.93 8.86 -9.23
N GLU A 76 13.18 8.01 -9.91
CA GLU A 76 11.80 8.23 -10.30
C GLU A 76 10.93 7.12 -9.71
N PHE A 77 9.78 7.51 -9.12
CA PHE A 77 8.77 6.58 -8.61
C PHE A 77 7.60 6.46 -9.59
N SER A 78 7.08 5.25 -9.73
CA SER A 78 5.86 4.96 -10.49
C SER A 78 5.05 3.86 -9.81
N ALA A 79 3.73 3.86 -10.03
CA ALA A 79 2.81 2.88 -9.51
C ALA A 79 1.54 2.83 -10.38
N PRO A 80 0.63 1.87 -10.13
CA PRO A 80 -0.70 1.86 -10.73
C PRO A 80 -1.47 3.15 -10.46
N ALA A 81 -2.48 3.42 -11.29
CA ALA A 81 -3.29 4.63 -11.22
C ALA A 81 -3.92 4.82 -9.82
N GLY A 82 -3.90 6.04 -9.33
CA GLY A 82 -4.47 6.44 -8.04
C GLY A 82 -3.49 6.43 -6.87
N VAL A 83 -2.31 5.84 -7.00
CA VAL A 83 -1.21 5.99 -6.03
C VAL A 83 -0.46 7.28 -6.35
N ALA A 84 -0.13 8.06 -5.32
CA ALA A 84 0.62 9.30 -5.45
C ALA A 84 1.91 9.27 -4.62
N PHE A 85 2.93 9.96 -5.13
CA PHE A 85 4.24 10.13 -4.48
C PHE A 85 4.54 11.61 -4.28
N ASP A 86 5.14 11.94 -3.14
CA ASP A 86 5.63 13.29 -2.86
C ASP A 86 7.00 13.24 -2.16
N PRO A 87 8.09 13.57 -2.88
CA PRO A 87 8.18 13.84 -4.31
C PRO A 87 8.04 12.57 -5.18
N GLY A 88 7.51 12.70 -6.41
CA GLY A 88 7.46 11.62 -7.40
C GLY A 88 8.79 11.32 -8.08
N SER A 89 9.76 12.23 -7.99
CA SER A 89 11.14 12.05 -8.45
C SER A 89 12.07 13.04 -7.75
N GLY A 90 13.36 12.70 -7.68
CA GLY A 90 14.35 13.59 -7.07
C GLY A 90 15.77 13.07 -7.22
N LEU A 91 16.72 13.88 -6.79
CA LEU A 91 18.11 13.48 -6.68
C LEU A 91 18.38 12.89 -5.30
N THR A 92 19.19 11.84 -5.23
CA THR A 92 19.64 11.27 -3.98
C THR A 92 20.48 12.27 -3.19
N ASP A 93 20.33 12.23 -1.87
CA ASP A 93 21.07 13.05 -0.91
C ASP A 93 22.54 12.61 -0.75
N SER A 94 23.26 13.18 0.25
CA SER A 94 24.66 12.82 0.56
C SER A 94 24.85 11.36 0.99
N GLY A 95 23.78 10.70 1.47
CA GLY A 95 23.77 9.27 1.80
C GLY A 95 23.34 8.38 0.62
N GLY A 96 23.16 8.96 -0.58
CA GLY A 96 22.66 8.22 -1.76
C GLY A 96 21.19 7.87 -1.67
N GLN A 97 20.40 8.51 -0.80
CA GLN A 97 19.01 8.18 -0.52
C GLN A 97 18.03 9.20 -1.10
N LEU A 98 16.86 8.71 -1.53
CA LEU A 98 15.69 9.54 -1.80
C LEU A 98 14.52 9.04 -0.98
N THR A 99 13.86 9.96 -0.29
CA THR A 99 12.68 9.73 0.53
C THR A 99 11.43 10.24 -0.20
N THR A 100 10.35 9.46 -0.19
CA THR A 100 9.05 9.88 -0.71
C THR A 100 7.92 9.47 0.24
N THR A 101 6.91 10.33 0.36
CA THR A 101 5.63 9.97 0.99
C THR A 101 4.74 9.34 -0.06
N VAL A 102 4.07 8.24 0.29
CA VAL A 102 3.18 7.51 -0.61
C VAL A 102 1.75 7.62 -0.11
N ALA A 103 0.83 8.08 -0.96
CA ALA A 103 -0.60 8.00 -0.72
C ALA A 103 -1.19 6.86 -1.55
N LEU A 104 -1.90 5.93 -0.87
CA LEU A 104 -2.49 4.76 -1.51
C LEU A 104 -3.73 5.12 -2.34
N ALA A 105 -4.02 4.32 -3.36
CA ALA A 105 -5.22 4.48 -4.18
C ALA A 105 -6.51 4.23 -3.39
N GLY A 106 -7.65 4.66 -3.95
CA GLY A 106 -8.98 4.56 -3.32
C GLY A 106 -9.61 3.15 -3.36
N MET A 107 -8.91 2.13 -3.85
CA MET A 107 -9.40 0.74 -3.89
C MET A 107 -8.53 -0.16 -3.02
N ALA A 108 -9.18 -1.13 -2.36
CA ALA A 108 -8.46 -2.15 -1.60
C ALA A 108 -7.67 -3.06 -2.55
N GLY A 109 -6.44 -3.38 -2.18
CA GLY A 109 -5.58 -4.22 -3.00
C GLY A 109 -4.12 -4.13 -2.62
N THR A 110 -3.32 -4.97 -3.27
CA THR A 110 -1.86 -4.91 -3.22
C THR A 110 -1.36 -4.05 -4.38
N TYR A 111 -0.48 -3.10 -4.07
CA TYR A 111 0.07 -2.15 -5.03
C TYR A 111 1.57 -2.37 -5.16
N GLU A 112 2.03 -2.67 -6.37
CA GLU A 112 3.45 -2.71 -6.70
C GLU A 112 3.91 -1.28 -7.03
N LEU A 113 4.81 -0.75 -6.22
CA LEU A 113 5.50 0.51 -6.47
C LEU A 113 6.82 0.19 -7.15
N THR A 114 7.24 1.02 -8.09
CA THR A 114 8.52 0.88 -8.77
C THR A 114 9.35 2.14 -8.54
N ALA A 115 10.51 2.00 -7.92
CA ALA A 115 11.56 3.02 -7.95
C ALA A 115 12.54 2.69 -9.08
N SER A 116 12.99 3.69 -9.81
CA SER A 116 13.91 3.49 -10.93
C SER A 116 15.00 4.55 -11.00
N THR A 117 16.18 4.14 -11.46
CA THR A 117 17.32 5.03 -11.76
C THR A 117 17.99 4.59 -13.06
N LEU A 118 18.90 5.41 -13.58
CA LEU A 118 19.66 5.09 -14.79
C LEU A 118 21.12 4.83 -14.43
N THR A 119 21.70 3.83 -15.10
CA THR A 119 23.15 3.65 -15.12
C THR A 119 23.82 4.67 -16.04
N LYS A 120 25.13 4.84 -15.95
CA LYS A 120 25.91 5.70 -16.85
C LYS A 120 25.75 5.33 -18.32
N ALA A 121 25.45 4.07 -18.62
CA ALA A 121 25.17 3.57 -19.99
C ALA A 121 23.72 3.80 -20.42
N GLY A 122 22.88 4.47 -19.60
CA GLY A 122 21.47 4.71 -19.88
C GLY A 122 20.56 3.49 -19.66
N LYS A 123 21.05 2.42 -19.05
CA LYS A 123 20.22 1.26 -18.71
C LYS A 123 19.40 1.59 -17.47
N LYS A 124 18.10 1.30 -17.49
CA LYS A 124 17.20 1.44 -16.36
C LYS A 124 17.45 0.33 -15.34
N VAL A 125 17.54 0.71 -14.08
CA VAL A 125 17.58 -0.19 -12.91
C VAL A 125 16.30 0.06 -12.11
N GLU A 126 15.61 -1.00 -11.72
CA GLU A 126 14.32 -0.94 -11.03
C GLU A 126 14.37 -1.70 -9.72
N LEU A 127 13.67 -1.16 -8.73
CA LEU A 127 13.35 -1.79 -7.47
C LEU A 127 11.84 -1.82 -7.35
N LYS A 128 11.28 -3.00 -7.06
CA LYS A 128 9.86 -3.20 -6.81
C LYS A 128 9.59 -3.28 -5.31
N LEU A 129 8.63 -2.52 -4.86
CA LEU A 129 8.15 -2.47 -3.48
C LEU A 129 6.66 -2.83 -3.49
N GLN A 130 6.17 -3.42 -2.41
CA GLN A 130 4.79 -3.89 -2.35
C GLN A 130 4.10 -3.28 -1.13
N GLU A 131 2.97 -2.61 -1.35
CA GLU A 131 2.17 -1.97 -0.31
C GLU A 131 0.73 -2.47 -0.37
N ILE A 132 0.04 -2.51 0.76
CA ILE A 132 -1.34 -3.01 0.86
C ILE A 132 -2.27 -1.89 1.27
N ALA A 133 -3.33 -1.67 0.48
CA ALA A 133 -4.42 -0.76 0.79
C ALA A 133 -5.63 -1.52 1.33
N LEU A 134 -6.04 -1.23 2.57
CA LEU A 134 -7.20 -1.82 3.21
C LEU A 134 -8.45 -0.97 2.94
N GLY A 135 -9.49 -1.57 2.34
CA GLY A 135 -10.83 -1.02 2.35
C GLY A 135 -11.48 -1.14 3.74
N TYR A 136 -12.69 -0.58 3.89
CA TYR A 136 -13.37 -0.56 5.20
C TYR A 136 -13.50 -1.95 5.84
N GLN A 137 -13.93 -2.95 5.07
CA GLN A 137 -14.11 -4.30 5.59
C GLN A 137 -12.79 -4.93 6.06
N GLN A 138 -11.72 -4.76 5.28
CA GLN A 138 -10.39 -5.25 5.63
C GLN A 138 -9.81 -4.51 6.84
N GLN A 139 -10.09 -3.22 7.01
CA GLN A 139 -9.70 -2.47 8.19
C GLN A 139 -10.38 -3.00 9.45
N VAL A 140 -11.68 -3.31 9.39
CA VAL A 140 -12.38 -3.97 10.50
C VAL A 140 -11.74 -5.32 10.81
N GLY A 141 -11.43 -6.12 9.76
CA GLY A 141 -10.73 -7.41 9.90
C GLY A 141 -9.35 -7.27 10.53
N SER A 142 -8.58 -6.26 10.13
CA SER A 142 -7.27 -5.95 10.73
C SER A 142 -7.37 -5.60 12.21
N GLN A 143 -8.33 -4.75 12.60
CA GLN A 143 -8.54 -4.40 14.01
C GLN A 143 -8.94 -5.61 14.86
N ILE A 144 -9.75 -6.52 14.31
CA ILE A 144 -10.11 -7.78 14.97
C ILE A 144 -8.89 -8.70 15.08
N ASN A 145 -8.08 -8.79 14.01
CA ASN A 145 -6.82 -9.52 14.02
C ASN A 145 -5.92 -9.05 15.17
N ASP A 146 -5.66 -7.76 15.26
CA ASP A 146 -4.77 -7.18 16.27
C ASP A 146 -5.26 -7.47 17.70
N LYS A 147 -6.57 -7.44 17.90
CA LYS A 147 -7.18 -7.64 19.20
C LYS A 147 -7.24 -9.11 19.65
N TYR A 148 -7.49 -10.03 18.73
CA TYR A 148 -7.84 -11.41 19.09
C TYR A 148 -6.93 -12.49 18.50
N CYS A 149 -6.32 -12.26 17.33
CA CYS A 149 -5.69 -13.30 16.53
C CYS A 149 -4.16 -13.17 16.49
N ALA A 150 -3.66 -11.95 16.29
CA ALA A 150 -2.25 -11.66 16.02
C ALA A 150 -1.31 -12.14 17.12
N ARG A 151 -1.76 -12.20 18.38
CA ARG A 151 -0.94 -12.74 19.47
C ARG A 151 -0.44 -14.15 19.22
N CYS A 152 -1.20 -14.95 18.46
CA CYS A 152 -0.85 -16.33 18.13
C CYS A 152 -0.50 -16.52 16.64
N HIS A 153 -1.15 -15.76 15.75
CA HIS A 153 -1.01 -15.91 14.30
C HIS A 153 0.02 -14.98 13.65
N ASP A 154 0.60 -14.06 14.39
CA ASP A 154 1.68 -13.22 13.90
C ASP A 154 2.99 -13.62 14.60
N PRO A 155 4.01 -14.08 13.86
CA PRO A 155 5.30 -14.48 14.43
C PRO A 155 6.08 -13.29 15.00
N GLU A 156 5.78 -12.07 14.55
CA GLU A 156 6.53 -10.88 14.98
C GLU A 156 5.87 -10.20 16.18
N SER A 157 6.72 -9.71 17.10
CA SER A 157 6.29 -8.84 18.19
C SER A 157 6.36 -7.37 17.76
N THR A 158 5.42 -6.56 18.24
CA THR A 158 5.45 -5.10 18.09
C THR A 158 5.64 -4.44 19.46
N PRO A 159 5.92 -3.13 19.54
CA PRO A 159 5.98 -2.42 20.82
C PRO A 159 4.70 -2.57 21.66
N GLU A 160 3.54 -2.69 21.01
CA GLU A 160 2.22 -2.77 21.62
C GLU A 160 1.78 -4.21 21.91
N ARG A 161 2.41 -5.21 21.27
CA ARG A 161 1.98 -6.60 21.32
C ARG A 161 3.14 -7.58 21.32
N VAL A 162 3.22 -8.41 22.35
CA VAL A 162 4.15 -9.54 22.40
C VAL A 162 3.51 -10.75 21.73
N SER A 163 4.17 -11.29 20.71
CA SER A 163 3.76 -12.53 20.06
C SER A 163 3.97 -13.74 20.99
N ASN A 164 3.02 -14.66 20.97
CA ASN A 164 3.15 -15.95 21.64
C ASN A 164 3.46 -17.09 20.64
N TYR A 165 3.65 -16.75 19.37
CA TYR A 165 3.80 -17.69 18.27
C TYR A 165 4.89 -18.73 18.55
N ASP A 166 6.07 -18.29 18.98
CA ASP A 166 7.21 -19.18 19.22
C ASP A 166 7.04 -20.11 20.43
N ASN A 167 6.14 -19.76 21.35
CA ASN A 167 5.85 -20.56 22.54
C ASN A 167 4.80 -21.65 22.31
N LEU A 168 4.16 -21.68 21.14
CA LEU A 168 3.14 -22.68 20.81
C LEU A 168 3.80 -23.95 20.27
N GLU A 169 3.42 -25.11 20.82
CA GLU A 169 3.89 -26.42 20.35
C GLU A 169 3.47 -26.67 18.89
N THR A 170 2.21 -26.38 18.58
CA THR A 170 1.70 -26.40 17.21
C THR A 170 1.60 -24.99 16.71
N LYS A 171 2.44 -24.62 15.74
CA LYS A 171 2.44 -23.29 15.14
C LYS A 171 1.16 -23.07 14.34
N PRO A 172 0.39 -21.99 14.60
CA PRO A 172 -0.70 -21.62 13.72
C PRO A 172 -0.14 -21.02 12.43
N HIS A 173 -0.91 -21.06 11.35
CA HIS A 173 -0.53 -20.36 10.13
C HIS A 173 -0.58 -18.85 10.34
N ALA A 174 0.49 -18.14 9.98
CA ALA A 174 0.45 -16.68 9.88
C ALA A 174 -0.55 -16.27 8.79
N PHE A 175 -1.24 -15.14 8.95
CA PHE A 175 -2.23 -14.72 7.95
C PHE A 175 -1.62 -14.35 6.60
N THR A 176 -0.31 -14.15 6.56
CA THR A 176 0.47 -13.99 5.33
C THR A 176 0.81 -15.30 4.62
N GLU A 177 0.61 -16.48 5.23
CA GLU A 177 0.91 -17.78 4.60
C GLU A 177 -0.13 -18.18 3.54
N GLY A 178 -0.08 -17.53 2.38
CA GLY A 178 -1.01 -17.75 1.27
C GLY A 178 -0.97 -19.16 0.71
N ASP A 179 0.17 -19.81 0.67
CA ASP A 179 0.31 -21.19 0.18
C ASP A 179 -0.60 -22.18 0.89
N THR A 180 -0.92 -21.95 2.14
CA THR A 180 -1.81 -22.80 2.94
C THR A 180 -3.20 -22.21 3.04
N LEU A 181 -3.33 -20.96 3.47
CA LEU A 181 -4.63 -20.34 3.76
C LEU A 181 -5.47 -20.13 2.50
N ASN A 182 -4.85 -19.89 1.35
CA ASN A 182 -5.58 -19.72 0.09
C ASN A 182 -6.19 -21.02 -0.46
N LYS A 183 -5.76 -22.19 0.06
CA LYS A 183 -6.38 -23.49 -0.28
C LYS A 183 -7.62 -23.80 0.55
N MET A 184 -7.81 -23.12 1.67
CA MET A 184 -9.01 -23.24 2.50
C MET A 184 -10.14 -22.41 1.89
N SER A 185 -11.36 -22.97 1.91
CA SER A 185 -12.53 -22.20 1.51
C SER A 185 -12.90 -21.13 2.56
N ASP A 186 -13.64 -20.10 2.17
CA ASP A 186 -14.16 -19.12 3.14
C ASP A 186 -15.14 -19.78 4.14
N ALA A 187 -15.81 -20.85 3.74
CA ALA A 187 -16.66 -21.66 4.63
C ALA A 187 -15.81 -22.35 5.71
N ASP A 188 -14.67 -22.96 5.36
CA ASP A 188 -13.77 -23.60 6.31
C ASP A 188 -13.13 -22.57 7.25
N LEU A 189 -12.68 -21.43 6.72
CA LEU A 189 -12.18 -20.31 7.52
C LEU A 189 -13.26 -19.79 8.48
N THR A 190 -14.51 -19.65 8.02
CA THR A 190 -15.63 -19.26 8.87
C THR A 190 -15.86 -20.28 9.98
N ALA A 191 -15.86 -21.56 9.65
CA ALA A 191 -16.09 -22.64 10.61
C ALA A 191 -14.98 -22.67 11.70
N ILE A 192 -13.70 -22.59 11.30
CA ILE A 192 -12.60 -22.64 12.27
C ILE A 192 -12.57 -21.40 13.17
N ILE A 193 -12.88 -20.20 12.65
CA ILE A 193 -12.97 -18.99 13.45
C ILE A 193 -14.17 -19.05 14.40
N ALA A 194 -15.34 -19.47 13.91
CA ALA A 194 -16.55 -19.51 14.72
C ALA A 194 -16.52 -20.59 15.81
N HIS A 195 -16.01 -21.80 15.51
CA HIS A 195 -16.10 -22.95 16.39
C HIS A 195 -14.79 -23.37 17.03
N GLY A 196 -13.68 -22.71 16.67
CA GLY A 196 -12.35 -23.01 17.18
C GLY A 196 -11.69 -24.19 16.46
N GLY A 197 -10.41 -24.40 16.74
CA GLY A 197 -9.59 -25.40 16.06
C GLY A 197 -10.06 -26.84 16.32
N ALA A 198 -10.50 -27.15 17.53
CA ALA A 198 -10.99 -28.47 17.88
C ALA A 198 -12.18 -28.96 17.04
N ALA A 199 -13.04 -28.05 16.60
CA ALA A 199 -14.22 -28.37 15.77
C ALA A 199 -13.85 -28.91 14.38
N LEU A 200 -12.66 -28.63 13.89
CA LEU A 200 -12.14 -29.11 12.60
C LEU A 200 -10.93 -30.04 12.76
N ASN A 201 -10.82 -30.75 13.90
CA ASN A 201 -9.70 -31.63 14.24
C ASN A 201 -8.33 -30.92 14.13
N LYS A 202 -8.27 -29.64 14.47
CA LYS A 202 -7.07 -28.82 14.60
C LYS A 202 -6.74 -28.60 16.07
N SER A 203 -5.74 -27.78 16.36
CA SER A 203 -5.32 -27.49 17.72
C SER A 203 -6.46 -26.90 18.57
N ALA A 204 -6.69 -27.48 19.75
CA ALA A 204 -7.64 -26.96 20.74
C ALA A 204 -7.20 -25.60 21.36
N LEU A 205 -5.97 -25.17 21.11
CA LEU A 205 -5.46 -23.88 21.56
C LEU A 205 -6.09 -22.69 20.81
N MET A 206 -6.68 -22.93 19.62
CA MET A 206 -7.47 -21.92 18.93
C MET A 206 -8.90 -21.91 19.49
N PRO A 207 -9.30 -20.88 20.23
CA PRO A 207 -10.63 -20.80 20.86
C PRO A 207 -11.72 -20.48 19.82
N PRO A 208 -13.01 -20.82 20.13
CA PRO A 208 -14.14 -20.40 19.32
C PRO A 208 -14.48 -18.94 19.51
N TYR A 209 -14.67 -18.22 18.40
CA TYR A 209 -15.03 -16.79 18.42
C TYR A 209 -16.49 -16.52 18.01
N GLY A 210 -17.29 -17.55 17.68
CA GLY A 210 -18.68 -17.37 17.21
C GLY A 210 -19.63 -16.73 18.22
N TYR A 211 -19.26 -16.69 19.52
CA TYR A 211 -20.01 -15.98 20.55
C TYR A 211 -19.49 -14.56 20.82
N THR A 212 -18.28 -14.24 20.32
CA THR A 212 -17.62 -12.95 20.49
C THR A 212 -17.74 -12.07 19.27
N LEU A 213 -17.66 -12.68 18.07
CA LEU A 213 -17.69 -12.02 16.79
C LEU A 213 -19.01 -12.35 16.04
N SER A 214 -19.62 -11.33 15.46
CA SER A 214 -20.76 -11.48 14.55
C SER A 214 -20.29 -12.15 13.23
N LYS A 215 -21.24 -12.65 12.45
CA LYS A 215 -20.94 -13.19 11.11
C LYS A 215 -20.25 -12.18 10.19
N THR A 216 -20.64 -10.91 10.30
CA THR A 216 -20.05 -9.82 9.49
C THR A 216 -18.58 -9.56 9.91
N GLU A 217 -18.28 -9.61 11.21
CA GLU A 217 -16.92 -9.45 11.71
C GLU A 217 -16.03 -10.63 11.33
N ILE A 218 -16.54 -11.86 11.37
CA ILE A 218 -15.81 -13.05 10.87
C ILE A 218 -15.52 -12.90 9.36
N ALA A 219 -16.50 -12.46 8.56
CA ALA A 219 -16.29 -12.19 7.15
C ALA A 219 -15.24 -11.07 6.92
N ALA A 220 -15.18 -10.07 7.79
CA ALA A 220 -14.17 -9.02 7.73
C ALA A 220 -12.77 -9.57 8.00
N VAL A 221 -12.60 -10.44 8.99
CA VAL A 221 -11.31 -11.14 9.26
C VAL A 221 -10.89 -11.96 8.05
N ILE A 222 -11.80 -12.73 7.45
CA ILE A 222 -11.49 -13.52 6.25
C ILE A 222 -11.07 -12.61 5.09
N SER A 223 -11.78 -11.51 4.87
CA SER A 223 -11.43 -10.52 3.85
C SER A 223 -10.03 -9.92 4.07
N TYR A 224 -9.64 -9.69 5.33
CA TYR A 224 -8.30 -9.25 5.68
C TYR A 224 -7.27 -10.34 5.37
N ILE A 225 -7.47 -11.59 5.82
CA ILE A 225 -6.60 -12.73 5.55
C ILE A 225 -6.34 -12.88 4.04
N ARG A 226 -7.40 -12.81 3.22
CA ARG A 226 -7.29 -12.91 1.75
C ARG A 226 -6.46 -11.81 1.12
N LEU A 227 -6.50 -10.62 1.69
CA LEU A 227 -5.78 -9.46 1.15
C LEU A 227 -4.30 -9.49 1.54
N VAL A 228 -3.96 -9.89 2.78
CA VAL A 228 -2.56 -9.88 3.27
C VAL A 228 -1.79 -11.15 2.90
N SER A 229 -2.45 -12.15 2.33
CA SER A 229 -1.82 -13.42 1.97
C SER A 229 -0.75 -13.25 0.88
N ASP A 230 0.37 -13.96 1.04
CA ASP A 230 1.46 -14.07 0.07
C ASP A 230 1.76 -15.56 -0.18
N PRO A 231 1.59 -16.11 -1.42
CA PRO A 231 1.11 -15.40 -2.62
C PRO A 231 -0.33 -14.87 -2.48
N PRO A 232 -0.71 -13.83 -3.27
CA PRO A 232 -2.03 -13.21 -3.20
C PRO A 232 -3.17 -14.21 -3.45
N TYR A 233 -4.28 -14.06 -2.71
CA TYR A 233 -5.46 -14.89 -2.92
C TYR A 233 -6.08 -14.64 -4.30
N GLN A 234 -6.39 -15.74 -4.98
CA GLN A 234 -7.10 -15.72 -6.25
C GLN A 234 -8.41 -16.48 -6.11
N ALA A 235 -9.53 -15.79 -6.23
CA ALA A 235 -10.83 -16.42 -6.19
C ALA A 235 -10.98 -17.41 -7.37
N SER A 236 -11.52 -18.60 -7.10
CA SER A 236 -11.77 -19.61 -8.15
C SER A 236 -12.66 -19.03 -9.25
N GLY A 237 -12.29 -19.23 -10.51
CA GLY A 237 -13.01 -18.71 -11.68
C GLY A 237 -12.66 -17.27 -12.09
N THR A 238 -11.72 -16.61 -11.40
CA THR A 238 -11.22 -15.31 -11.85
C THR A 238 -10.24 -15.52 -13.01
N VAL A 239 -10.60 -15.04 -14.19
CA VAL A 239 -9.71 -15.00 -15.35
C VAL A 239 -8.93 -13.69 -15.29
N TYR A 240 -7.65 -13.77 -14.93
CA TYR A 240 -6.75 -12.62 -15.03
C TYR A 240 -6.31 -12.48 -16.48
N ALA A 241 -6.47 -11.30 -17.06
CA ALA A 241 -5.89 -11.01 -18.36
C ALA A 241 -4.36 -11.15 -18.23
N GLN A 242 -3.81 -12.13 -18.93
CA GLN A 242 -2.35 -12.21 -19.06
C GLN A 242 -1.88 -10.95 -19.83
N LYS A 243 -1.01 -10.17 -19.20
CA LYS A 243 -0.36 -9.01 -19.83
C LYS A 243 0.78 -9.47 -20.72
#